data_f08083e8bbe9f82fc5e1ceaa89883917
#
_entry.id   f08083e8bbe9f82fc5e1ceaa89883917
#
_cell.length_a   1.000
_cell.length_b   1.000
_cell.length_c   1.000
_cell.angle_alpha   90.00
_cell.angle_beta   90.00
_cell.angle_gamma   90.00
#
_symmetry.space_group_name_H-M   'P 1'
#
loop_
_entity.id
_entity.type
_entity.pdbx_description
1 polymer ?
#
loop_
_entity_poly.entity_id
_entity_poly.type
_entity_poly.pdbx_seq_one_letter_code
_entity_poly.pdbx_strand_id
1 'polypeptide(L)'
;IAMFMLLTVFAACSSDDNLDNGNGKVDVASKFEFPVTFADYNSDVQVGNTRAAANSSDTLKHEFVNMGNGIVADVTLQRDKENLSGNPDKSASTRALTNDSYTMLAYQGGTLKGELKGIISGGSFIPYAGDPESMSLAPGNYDFVLYSTSYFTRSGNNLTLTNANGYAILGRTNYTVTATPQKQKVSFAMKHTAARVRVKFNTYVKVQLSNFSSVGFSAANPAEIPSSAVYNAATGTWSTSGTGGSLGFGGSSAWTESGSVTYSYTSPSYSYIFPGSNITNLKATFSNVTIYTENLNGKSLTFALNPVLASVANGSYLISITFHYNFLYLMTDGTTGLFSETTFGGGTKTPIAVVASQSKRLAAALNNASSFAYFSNTSYGTTHNSSQIPEPGWYQGFNQTSFDADGADGYKFTWEAAGSADGTTIKANEQTKYPAFYTAGHYVPTLPAGKFLTGSIVGKKWFLPSAGEIAKLYTGVRAVSGVGYEPQSMGGGMYSTTFYEDHILQYNPAAPLGMLRMAFWQVGGESPNDILTSSTIGNSYFTMSLFNLQKDNGGGSIRPFIHY
;
A
#
# COMPACT_ATOMS: atom_id res chain seq x y z
N ILE A 1 65.29 -34.79 -57.84
CA ILE A 1 64.52 -33.61 -57.35
C ILE A 1 64.53 -33.71 -55.84
N ALA A 2 65.44 -32.97 -55.19
CA ALA A 2 65.62 -32.93 -53.75
C ALA A 2 64.70 -31.80 -53.17
N MET A 3 63.95 -32.13 -52.14
CA MET A 3 63.11 -31.17 -51.39
C MET A 3 63.81 -30.91 -50.04
N PHE A 4 64.34 -29.70 -49.88
CA PHE A 4 64.98 -29.22 -48.64
C PHE A 4 63.83 -28.88 -47.66
N MET A 5 63.81 -29.57 -46.51
CA MET A 5 62.98 -29.25 -45.36
C MET A 5 63.76 -28.28 -44.44
N LEU A 6 63.33 -27.04 -44.39
CA LEU A 6 63.87 -26.02 -43.50
C LEU A 6 63.17 -26.12 -42.13
N LEU A 7 63.91 -26.65 -41.13
CA LEU A 7 63.43 -26.68 -39.74
C LEU A 7 63.74 -25.32 -39.10
N THR A 8 62.74 -24.50 -38.90
CA THR A 8 62.81 -23.29 -38.06
C THR A 8 62.54 -23.68 -36.62
N VAL A 9 63.64 -23.67 -35.85
CA VAL A 9 63.53 -23.76 -34.36
C VAL A 9 63.06 -22.44 -33.86
N PHE A 10 61.76 -22.40 -33.38
CA PHE A 10 61.28 -21.31 -32.56
C PHE A 10 61.93 -21.47 -31.17
N ALA A 11 62.94 -20.66 -30.88
CA ALA A 11 63.37 -20.42 -29.51
C ALA A 11 62.21 -19.68 -28.81
N ALA A 12 61.41 -20.39 -28.01
CA ALA A 12 60.53 -19.79 -27.05
C ALA A 12 61.44 -19.07 -26.01
N CYS A 13 61.48 -17.75 -26.11
CA CYS A 13 61.92 -16.95 -24.97
C CYS A 13 60.89 -17.21 -23.86
N SER A 14 61.27 -18.01 -22.91
CA SER A 14 60.64 -18.00 -21.59
C SER A 14 60.92 -16.61 -21.01
N SER A 15 59.93 -15.76 -21.06
CA SER A 15 59.97 -14.52 -20.30
C SER A 15 60.17 -14.89 -18.84
N ASP A 16 61.25 -14.41 -18.35
CA ASP A 16 61.74 -14.44 -17.00
C ASP A 16 60.61 -14.37 -15.97
N ASP A 17 60.37 -15.50 -15.33
CA ASP A 17 59.62 -15.57 -14.09
C ASP A 17 60.45 -14.89 -13.01
N ASN A 18 60.36 -13.58 -12.90
CA ASN A 18 60.81 -12.87 -11.71
C ASN A 18 59.87 -13.25 -10.55
N LEU A 19 60.04 -14.46 -10.13
CA LEU A 19 59.38 -15.10 -9.01
C LEU A 19 60.18 -14.98 -7.74
N ASP A 20 60.79 -13.96 -7.44
CA ASP A 20 61.27 -13.91 -6.05
C ASP A 20 61.82 -12.54 -5.67
N ASN A 21 61.05 -11.78 -4.98
CA ASN A 21 61.55 -10.78 -4.04
C ASN A 21 62.08 -11.47 -2.76
N GLY A 22 62.74 -12.61 -2.83
CA GLY A 22 63.51 -13.23 -1.76
C GLY A 22 62.80 -13.63 -0.47
N ASN A 23 61.47 -13.51 -0.39
CA ASN A 23 60.66 -13.67 0.83
C ASN A 23 59.42 -14.58 0.68
N GLY A 24 59.24 -15.28 -0.45
CA GLY A 24 58.09 -16.16 -0.69
C GLY A 24 56.73 -15.44 -0.74
N LYS A 25 56.71 -14.13 -0.95
CA LYS A 25 55.49 -13.32 -1.02
C LYS A 25 55.04 -13.14 -2.48
N VAL A 26 53.73 -13.07 -2.69
CA VAL A 26 53.09 -12.87 -3.99
C VAL A 26 52.67 -11.41 -4.12
N ASP A 27 53.07 -10.73 -5.21
CA ASP A 27 52.58 -9.38 -5.51
C ASP A 27 51.14 -9.42 -5.99
N VAL A 28 50.26 -8.81 -5.20
CA VAL A 28 48.80 -8.83 -5.40
C VAL A 28 48.40 -8.02 -6.61
N ALA A 29 49.03 -6.88 -6.88
CA ALA A 29 48.64 -6.00 -7.99
C ALA A 29 48.86 -6.65 -9.37
N SER A 30 49.95 -7.45 -9.53
CA SER A 30 50.31 -8.07 -10.81
C SER A 30 49.77 -9.50 -10.98
N LYS A 31 49.57 -10.23 -9.89
CA LYS A 31 49.23 -11.68 -9.91
C LYS A 31 47.77 -11.97 -9.58
N PHE A 32 46.96 -10.96 -9.35
CA PHE A 32 45.53 -11.15 -9.00
C PHE A 32 44.60 -10.46 -9.98
N GLU A 33 43.40 -11.03 -10.10
CA GLU A 33 42.23 -10.41 -10.71
C GLU A 33 41.15 -10.24 -9.63
N PHE A 34 40.47 -9.11 -9.65
CA PHE A 34 39.45 -8.75 -8.64
C PHE A 34 38.07 -8.48 -9.29
N PRO A 35 37.36 -9.50 -9.74
CA PRO A 35 36.03 -9.32 -10.26
C PRO A 35 35.10 -8.78 -9.19
N VAL A 36 34.28 -7.82 -9.60
CA VAL A 36 33.31 -7.13 -8.71
C VAL A 36 31.92 -7.25 -9.29
N THR A 37 30.99 -7.66 -8.46
CA THR A 37 29.54 -7.60 -8.73
C THR A 37 28.88 -6.70 -7.71
N PHE A 38 27.81 -6.02 -8.13
CA PHE A 38 27.00 -5.18 -7.23
C PHE A 38 25.69 -5.89 -6.96
N ALA A 39 25.38 -6.08 -5.69
CA ALA A 39 24.14 -6.70 -5.26
C ALA A 39 22.99 -5.67 -5.28
N ASP A 40 21.89 -6.02 -5.89
CA ASP A 40 20.65 -5.24 -5.79
C ASP A 40 20.14 -5.25 -4.34
N TYR A 41 19.36 -4.23 -3.95
CA TYR A 41 18.68 -4.24 -2.65
C TYR A 41 17.82 -5.50 -2.49
N ASN A 42 17.76 -6.04 -1.29
CA ASN A 42 17.08 -7.30 -0.94
C ASN A 42 17.61 -8.56 -1.68
N SER A 43 18.82 -8.52 -2.23
CA SER A 43 19.41 -9.67 -2.93
C SER A 43 19.66 -10.91 -2.04
N ASP A 44 19.63 -10.74 -0.72
CA ASP A 44 19.75 -11.80 0.28
C ASP A 44 18.42 -12.52 0.56
N VAL A 45 17.30 -11.96 0.11
CA VAL A 45 16.00 -12.61 0.21
C VAL A 45 15.87 -13.57 -0.96
N GLN A 46 16.05 -14.88 -0.72
CA GLN A 46 15.75 -15.88 -1.73
C GLN A 46 14.25 -15.83 -2.09
N VAL A 47 13.98 -15.38 -3.28
CA VAL A 47 12.66 -15.57 -3.89
C VAL A 47 12.57 -17.06 -4.21
N GLY A 48 11.93 -17.82 -3.32
CA GLY A 48 11.70 -19.23 -3.55
C GLY A 48 10.94 -19.44 -4.86
N ASN A 49 11.59 -20.07 -5.84
CA ASN A 49 11.02 -20.39 -7.15
C ASN A 49 9.96 -21.52 -7.10
N THR A 50 9.40 -21.82 -5.94
CA THR A 50 8.34 -22.85 -5.81
C THR A 50 6.97 -22.18 -5.68
N ARG A 51 5.95 -22.76 -6.33
CA ARG A 51 4.55 -22.30 -6.22
C ARG A 51 4.05 -22.18 -4.76
N ALA A 52 4.67 -22.87 -3.82
CA ALA A 52 4.38 -22.75 -2.38
C ALA A 52 4.94 -21.48 -1.73
N ALA A 53 5.99 -20.86 -2.31
CA ALA A 53 6.57 -19.62 -1.80
C ALA A 53 5.81 -18.34 -2.24
N ALA A 54 4.85 -18.46 -3.16
CA ALA A 54 4.01 -17.34 -3.61
C ALA A 54 3.03 -16.85 -2.53
N ASN A 55 2.88 -17.57 -1.42
CA ASN A 55 1.96 -17.25 -0.31
C ASN A 55 2.67 -16.78 0.97
N SER A 56 3.99 -16.60 0.99
CA SER A 56 4.61 -15.84 2.07
C SER A 56 4.24 -14.38 1.86
N SER A 57 3.36 -13.84 2.70
CA SER A 57 3.00 -12.43 2.66
C SER A 57 4.29 -11.62 2.78
N ASP A 58 4.56 -10.74 1.81
CA ASP A 58 5.71 -9.82 1.87
C ASP A 58 5.61 -8.85 3.04
N THR A 59 4.46 -8.82 3.69
CA THR A 59 4.16 -8.02 4.87
C THR A 59 4.89 -8.62 6.05
N LEU A 60 5.92 -7.90 6.52
CA LEU A 60 6.70 -8.30 7.68
C LEU A 60 5.95 -8.04 8.98
N LYS A 61 5.23 -6.92 9.04
CA LYS A 61 4.51 -6.42 10.21
C LYS A 61 3.23 -5.69 9.80
N HIS A 62 2.24 -5.70 10.70
CA HIS A 62 0.95 -5.07 10.49
C HIS A 62 0.33 -4.60 11.80
N GLU A 63 -0.29 -3.42 11.84
CA GLU A 63 -0.97 -2.85 12.99
C GLU A 63 -2.07 -1.86 12.56
N PHE A 64 -3.22 -1.88 13.26
CA PHE A 64 -4.24 -0.83 13.19
C PHE A 64 -4.07 0.16 14.33
N VAL A 65 -4.01 1.45 14.01
CA VAL A 65 -3.86 2.53 14.99
C VAL A 65 -5.02 3.52 14.88
N ASN A 66 -5.72 3.74 15.97
CA ASN A 66 -6.76 4.77 16.04
C ASN A 66 -6.12 6.16 16.23
N MET A 67 -6.31 7.03 15.25
CA MET A 67 -5.76 8.40 15.25
C MET A 67 -6.71 9.44 15.86
N GLY A 68 -7.90 9.03 16.28
CA GLY A 68 -8.99 9.93 16.65
C GLY A 68 -9.72 10.53 15.46
N ASN A 69 -10.74 11.35 15.71
CA ASN A 69 -11.59 11.98 14.68
C ASN A 69 -12.18 10.96 13.67
N GLY A 70 -12.42 9.73 14.09
CA GLY A 70 -12.93 8.67 13.21
C GLY A 70 -11.89 8.08 12.24
N ILE A 71 -10.65 8.50 12.26
CA ILE A 71 -9.59 7.96 11.39
C ILE A 71 -8.90 6.77 12.05
N VAL A 72 -8.78 5.68 11.30
CA VAL A 72 -7.99 4.49 11.65
C VAL A 72 -6.92 4.30 10.59
N ALA A 73 -5.67 4.25 11.03
CA ALA A 73 -4.54 3.95 10.16
C ALA A 73 -4.23 2.46 10.20
N ASP A 74 -4.22 1.81 9.05
CA ASP A 74 -3.70 0.47 8.85
C ASP A 74 -2.26 0.59 8.39
N VAL A 75 -1.31 0.26 9.27
CA VAL A 75 0.12 0.39 9.04
C VAL A 75 0.70 -0.98 8.72
N THR A 76 1.35 -1.10 7.58
CA THR A 76 2.08 -2.30 7.20
C THR A 76 3.54 -1.99 6.91
N LEU A 77 4.43 -2.87 7.31
CA LEU A 77 5.83 -2.88 6.93
C LEU A 77 6.10 -4.11 6.08
N GLN A 78 6.64 -3.89 4.90
CA GLN A 78 6.96 -4.96 3.97
C GLN A 78 8.32 -4.77 3.32
N ARG A 79 8.88 -5.83 2.74
CA ARG A 79 10.02 -5.70 1.83
C ARG A 79 9.57 -4.97 0.58
N ASP A 80 10.33 -3.95 0.20
CA ASP A 80 10.06 -3.20 -1.01
C ASP A 80 10.59 -3.96 -2.23
N LYS A 81 9.68 -4.52 -3.01
CA LYS A 81 10.01 -5.28 -4.24
C LYS A 81 9.99 -4.42 -5.51
N GLU A 82 9.42 -3.21 -5.45
CA GLU A 82 9.44 -2.35 -6.61
C GLU A 82 10.88 -1.88 -6.87
N ASN A 83 11.53 -2.52 -7.78
CA ASN A 83 12.57 -1.87 -8.56
C ASN A 83 11.87 -0.71 -9.26
N LEU A 84 12.20 0.52 -8.93
CA LEU A 84 11.78 1.69 -9.68
C LEU A 84 12.34 1.55 -11.11
N SER A 85 11.67 0.70 -11.91
CA SER A 85 11.95 0.52 -13.32
C SER A 85 11.56 1.82 -14.01
N GLY A 86 12.52 2.68 -14.23
CA GLY A 86 12.33 4.04 -14.73
C GLY A 86 13.04 5.11 -13.92
N ASN A 87 13.58 4.77 -12.77
CA ASN A 87 14.39 5.72 -12.02
C ASN A 87 15.78 5.82 -12.68
N PRO A 88 16.18 7.01 -13.16
CA PRO A 88 17.54 7.26 -13.65
C PRO A 88 18.62 6.90 -12.61
N ASP A 89 18.24 6.77 -11.33
CA ASP A 89 19.15 6.38 -10.27
C ASP A 89 19.73 4.96 -10.43
N LYS A 90 19.07 4.03 -11.14
CA LYS A 90 19.65 2.69 -11.36
C LYS A 90 20.84 2.74 -12.32
N SER A 91 20.78 3.54 -13.38
CA SER A 91 21.90 3.73 -14.28
C SER A 91 22.89 4.80 -13.76
N ALA A 92 22.41 5.78 -13.00
CA ALA A 92 23.26 6.80 -12.40
C ALA A 92 24.02 6.26 -11.18
N SER A 93 23.39 5.45 -10.33
CA SER A 93 24.07 4.84 -9.18
C SER A 93 25.14 3.82 -9.60
N THR A 94 24.87 2.98 -10.60
CA THR A 94 25.90 2.08 -11.16
C THR A 94 27.04 2.84 -11.83
N ARG A 95 26.75 3.94 -12.54
CA ARG A 95 27.79 4.80 -13.12
C ARG A 95 28.57 5.58 -12.05
N ALA A 96 27.89 6.11 -11.02
CA ALA A 96 28.56 6.78 -9.91
C ALA A 96 29.43 5.81 -9.11
N LEU A 97 28.98 4.57 -8.89
CA LEU A 97 29.73 3.54 -8.20
C LEU A 97 30.98 3.08 -8.98
N THR A 98 30.92 3.06 -10.32
CA THR A 98 32.09 2.68 -11.15
C THR A 98 33.13 3.79 -11.28
N ASN A 99 32.79 5.04 -11.02
CA ASN A 99 33.70 6.20 -11.10
C ASN A 99 34.25 6.67 -9.75
N ASP A 100 33.90 5.99 -8.65
CA ASP A 100 34.40 6.31 -7.32
C ASP A 100 35.76 5.64 -7.04
N SER A 101 36.45 6.16 -6.05
CA SER A 101 37.68 5.52 -5.53
C SER A 101 37.32 4.43 -4.53
N TYR A 102 38.09 3.35 -4.60
CA TYR A 102 37.94 2.19 -3.72
C TYR A 102 39.23 1.86 -3.01
N THR A 103 39.14 1.34 -1.80
CA THR A 103 40.28 0.81 -1.04
C THR A 103 40.01 -0.66 -0.75
N MET A 104 41.01 -1.49 -1.04
CA MET A 104 41.03 -2.91 -0.70
C MET A 104 42.02 -3.14 0.45
N LEU A 105 41.58 -3.83 1.49
CA LEU A 105 42.37 -4.22 2.66
C LEU A 105 42.48 -5.74 2.69
N ALA A 106 43.66 -6.26 3.06
CA ALA A 106 43.90 -7.68 3.29
C ALA A 106 44.26 -7.94 4.74
N TYR A 107 43.49 -8.79 5.41
CA TYR A 107 43.71 -9.18 6.81
C TYR A 107 44.07 -10.65 6.91
N GLN A 108 45.00 -10.98 7.81
CA GLN A 108 45.33 -12.35 8.19
C GLN A 108 45.28 -12.45 9.73
N GLY A 109 44.41 -13.31 10.26
CA GLY A 109 44.22 -13.43 11.71
C GLY A 109 43.87 -12.11 12.41
N GLY A 110 43.08 -11.25 11.76
CA GLY A 110 42.71 -9.94 12.28
C GLY A 110 43.76 -8.85 12.16
N THR A 111 44.95 -9.16 11.64
CA THR A 111 46.04 -8.19 11.41
C THR A 111 46.06 -7.73 9.97
N LEU A 112 46.09 -6.41 9.74
CA LEU A 112 46.23 -5.83 8.40
C LEU A 112 47.60 -6.21 7.81
N LYS A 113 47.60 -6.75 6.61
CA LYS A 113 48.81 -7.20 5.87
C LYS A 113 49.07 -6.36 4.63
N GLY A 114 48.07 -5.65 4.12
CA GLY A 114 48.28 -4.78 2.96
C GLY A 114 47.01 -3.97 2.62
N GLU A 115 47.26 -2.94 1.82
CA GLU A 115 46.23 -2.01 1.31
C GLU A 115 46.50 -1.67 -0.15
N LEU A 116 45.49 -1.63 -0.98
CA LEU A 116 45.53 -1.12 -2.37
C LEU A 116 44.42 -0.14 -2.59
N LYS A 117 44.70 0.97 -3.28
CA LYS A 117 43.72 1.93 -3.75
C LYS A 117 43.51 1.81 -5.25
N GLY A 118 42.32 2.06 -5.73
CA GLY A 118 42.01 1.90 -7.15
C GLY A 118 40.61 2.33 -7.50
N ILE A 119 40.18 1.92 -8.68
CA ILE A 119 38.83 2.16 -9.23
C ILE A 119 38.19 0.83 -9.61
N ILE A 120 36.86 0.83 -9.78
CA ILE A 120 36.17 -0.29 -10.42
C ILE A 120 35.88 0.10 -11.87
N SER A 121 36.41 -0.69 -12.80
CA SER A 121 36.19 -0.52 -14.24
C SER A 121 36.04 -1.88 -14.91
N GLY A 122 35.11 -1.98 -15.86
CA GLY A 122 34.83 -3.23 -16.58
C GLY A 122 34.42 -4.40 -15.70
N GLY A 123 33.80 -4.13 -14.53
CA GLY A 123 33.42 -5.19 -13.58
C GLY A 123 34.58 -5.76 -12.75
N SER A 124 35.69 -5.04 -12.66
CA SER A 124 36.87 -5.44 -11.86
C SER A 124 37.42 -4.25 -11.09
N PHE A 125 37.95 -4.50 -9.90
CA PHE A 125 38.77 -3.52 -9.18
C PHE A 125 40.16 -3.47 -9.79
N ILE A 126 40.60 -2.27 -10.17
CA ILE A 126 41.89 -2.00 -10.81
C ILE A 126 42.72 -1.11 -9.87
N PRO A 127 43.81 -1.59 -9.27
CA PRO A 127 44.71 -0.77 -8.46
C PRO A 127 45.31 0.39 -9.25
N TYR A 128 45.53 1.53 -8.60
CA TYR A 128 46.25 2.66 -9.24
C TYR A 128 47.70 2.27 -9.57
N ALA A 129 48.15 2.62 -10.76
CA ALA A 129 49.53 2.44 -11.16
C ALA A 129 50.44 3.38 -10.36
N GLY A 130 51.50 2.83 -9.77
CA GLY A 130 52.50 3.62 -9.04
C GLY A 130 52.09 3.98 -7.61
N ASP A 131 51.06 3.35 -7.05
CA ASP A 131 50.78 3.46 -5.62
C ASP A 131 52.00 2.88 -4.86
N PRO A 132 52.62 3.64 -3.93
CA PRO A 132 53.81 3.18 -3.20
C PRO A 132 53.52 1.98 -2.30
N GLU A 133 52.29 1.63 -2.07
CA GLU A 133 51.89 0.48 -1.28
C GLU A 133 51.58 -0.73 -2.17
N SER A 134 52.63 -1.33 -2.79
CA SER A 134 52.48 -2.64 -3.41
C SER A 134 52.11 -3.68 -2.35
N MET A 135 50.95 -4.32 -2.50
CA MET A 135 50.54 -5.37 -1.58
C MET A 135 51.25 -6.68 -1.93
N SER A 136 52.18 -7.12 -1.08
CA SER A 136 52.85 -8.42 -1.21
C SER A 136 52.42 -9.32 -0.05
N LEU A 137 51.75 -10.43 -0.36
CA LEU A 137 51.18 -11.35 0.62
C LEU A 137 51.90 -12.70 0.61
N ALA A 138 52.22 -13.24 1.79
CA ALA A 138 52.67 -14.62 1.93
C ALA A 138 51.52 -15.60 1.62
N PRO A 139 51.80 -16.82 1.15
CA PRO A 139 50.76 -17.84 1.05
C PRO A 139 50.00 -18.03 2.38
N GLY A 140 48.70 -18.17 2.31
CA GLY A 140 47.86 -18.29 3.50
C GLY A 140 46.44 -17.81 3.29
N ASN A 141 45.62 -17.93 4.32
CA ASN A 141 44.20 -17.54 4.27
C ASN A 141 44.03 -16.08 4.69
N TYR A 142 43.32 -15.29 3.88
CA TYR A 142 43.11 -13.86 4.08
C TYR A 142 41.62 -13.50 3.97
N ASP A 143 41.23 -12.51 4.75
CA ASP A 143 39.99 -11.77 4.56
C ASP A 143 40.27 -10.48 3.78
N PHE A 144 39.73 -10.38 2.60
CA PHE A 144 39.79 -9.18 1.78
C PHE A 144 38.53 -8.33 1.97
N VAL A 145 38.71 -7.02 2.18
CA VAL A 145 37.62 -6.05 2.33
C VAL A 145 37.79 -4.95 1.29
N LEU A 146 36.84 -4.81 0.39
CA LEU A 146 36.79 -3.74 -0.62
C LEU A 146 35.67 -2.78 -0.26
N TYR A 147 35.95 -1.47 -0.22
CA TYR A 147 34.93 -0.45 0.14
C TYR A 147 35.11 0.84 -0.67
N SER A 148 34.00 1.60 -0.85
CA SER A 148 33.99 2.91 -1.48
C SER A 148 34.66 3.95 -0.57
N THR A 149 35.85 4.45 -0.96
CA THR A 149 36.72 5.26 -0.10
C THR A 149 36.08 6.58 0.31
N SER A 150 35.35 7.23 -0.60
CA SER A 150 34.78 8.59 -0.41
C SER A 150 33.73 8.66 0.71
N TYR A 151 33.12 7.53 1.08
CA TYR A 151 32.01 7.51 2.04
C TYR A 151 32.40 7.04 3.44
N PHE A 152 33.60 6.49 3.61
CA PHE A 152 34.08 6.00 4.89
C PHE A 152 35.26 6.83 5.40
N THR A 153 35.21 7.13 6.71
CA THR A 153 36.40 7.60 7.41
C THR A 153 37.06 6.43 8.10
N ARG A 154 38.31 6.13 7.70
CA ARG A 154 39.06 5.01 8.28
C ARG A 154 39.95 5.47 9.43
N SER A 155 39.92 4.71 10.53
CA SER A 155 40.87 4.81 11.65
C SER A 155 41.28 3.39 12.10
N GLY A 156 42.49 2.98 11.81
CA GLY A 156 42.95 1.62 12.05
C GLY A 156 42.11 0.58 11.29
N ASN A 157 41.47 -0.34 12.02
CA ASN A 157 40.58 -1.35 11.45
C ASN A 157 39.13 -0.86 11.30
N ASN A 158 38.81 0.33 11.77
CA ASN A 158 37.44 0.85 11.79
C ASN A 158 37.14 1.72 10.56
N LEU A 159 36.06 1.40 9.86
CA LEU A 159 35.48 2.17 8.77
C LEU A 159 34.20 2.82 9.28
N THR A 160 34.23 4.14 9.50
CA THR A 160 33.12 4.91 10.10
C THR A 160 32.28 5.58 9.04
N LEU A 161 30.98 5.49 9.16
CA LEU A 161 29.95 6.20 8.41
C LEU A 161 29.20 7.15 9.36
N THR A 162 29.15 8.43 9.02
CA THR A 162 28.40 9.46 9.77
C THR A 162 27.11 9.86 9.06
N ASN A 163 26.86 9.33 7.87
CA ASN A 163 25.64 9.57 7.09
C ASN A 163 25.24 8.30 6.34
N ALA A 164 24.07 7.78 6.63
CA ALA A 164 23.51 6.67 5.89
C ALA A 164 23.08 7.15 4.49
N ASN A 165 23.58 6.50 3.44
CA ASN A 165 23.32 6.85 2.04
C ASN A 165 23.34 5.63 1.14
N GLY A 166 22.88 5.79 -0.11
CA GLY A 166 22.85 4.72 -1.11
C GLY A 166 24.18 4.46 -1.83
N TYR A 167 25.24 5.21 -1.54
CA TYR A 167 26.53 5.12 -2.26
C TYR A 167 27.61 4.39 -1.47
N ALA A 168 27.49 4.33 -0.15
CA ALA A 168 28.42 3.61 0.69
C ALA A 168 28.24 2.10 0.49
N ILE A 169 29.19 1.47 -0.21
CA ILE A 169 29.17 0.03 -0.50
C ILE A 169 30.44 -0.64 0.02
N LEU A 170 30.28 -1.90 0.39
CA LEU A 170 31.34 -2.72 0.94
C LEU A 170 31.18 -4.19 0.51
N GLY A 171 32.27 -4.86 0.21
CA GLY A 171 32.35 -6.31 -0.01
C GLY A 171 33.43 -6.92 0.84
N ARG A 172 33.18 -8.10 1.42
CA ARG A 172 34.17 -8.92 2.13
C ARG A 172 34.21 -10.31 1.53
N THR A 173 35.40 -10.85 1.30
CA THR A 173 35.59 -12.21 0.82
C THR A 173 36.77 -12.84 1.51
N ASN A 174 36.69 -14.14 1.78
CA ASN A 174 37.83 -14.93 2.28
C ASN A 174 38.48 -15.64 1.09
N TYR A 175 39.82 -15.64 1.04
CA TYR A 175 40.57 -16.26 -0.03
C TYR A 175 41.90 -16.79 0.45
N THR A 176 42.29 -17.97 -0.04
CA THR A 176 43.61 -18.57 0.25
C THR A 176 44.60 -18.20 -0.84
N VAL A 177 45.53 -17.33 -0.50
CA VAL A 177 46.67 -16.94 -1.37
C VAL A 177 47.63 -18.13 -1.50
N THR A 178 48.00 -18.46 -2.72
CA THR A 178 48.93 -19.55 -3.02
C THR A 178 50.21 -19.02 -3.71
N ALA A 179 51.29 -19.74 -3.58
CA ALA A 179 52.57 -19.38 -4.22
C ALA A 179 52.63 -19.73 -5.72
N THR A 180 51.54 -20.17 -6.33
CA THR A 180 51.53 -20.59 -7.73
C THR A 180 51.69 -19.41 -8.68
N PRO A 181 52.34 -19.57 -9.85
CA PRO A 181 52.60 -18.51 -10.82
C PRO A 181 51.33 -18.08 -11.60
N GLN A 182 50.22 -18.79 -11.47
CA GLN A 182 48.98 -18.49 -12.17
C GLN A 182 48.28 -17.27 -11.53
N LYS A 183 47.57 -16.48 -12.34
CA LYS A 183 46.74 -15.40 -11.84
C LYS A 183 45.66 -15.94 -10.92
N GLN A 184 45.61 -15.39 -9.73
CA GLN A 184 44.61 -15.74 -8.72
C GLN A 184 43.38 -14.80 -8.83
N LYS A 185 42.19 -15.30 -8.49
CA LYS A 185 40.95 -14.56 -8.68
C LYS A 185 40.23 -14.40 -7.34
N VAL A 186 40.16 -13.14 -6.86
CA VAL A 186 39.46 -12.77 -5.63
C VAL A 186 38.20 -11.99 -6.00
N SER A 187 37.04 -12.63 -5.91
CA SER A 187 35.75 -12.04 -6.33
C SER A 187 35.07 -11.32 -5.19
N PHE A 188 34.56 -10.13 -5.45
CA PHE A 188 33.80 -9.33 -4.49
C PHE A 188 32.31 -9.21 -4.90
N ALA A 189 31.41 -9.47 -3.96
CA ALA A 189 30.00 -9.10 -4.03
C ALA A 189 29.80 -7.84 -3.17
N MET A 190 29.75 -6.68 -3.82
CA MET A 190 29.56 -5.39 -3.14
C MET A 190 28.08 -5.21 -2.77
N LYS A 191 27.83 -4.81 -1.53
CA LYS A 191 26.48 -4.54 -1.01
C LYS A 191 26.41 -3.13 -0.44
N HIS A 192 25.23 -2.52 -0.53
CA HIS A 192 24.97 -1.26 0.18
C HIS A 192 25.07 -1.49 1.69
N THR A 193 25.74 -0.58 2.38
CA THR A 193 25.92 -0.66 3.83
C THR A 193 24.69 -0.18 4.58
N ALA A 194 23.94 0.76 4.01
CA ALA A 194 22.68 1.22 4.55
C ALA A 194 21.50 0.35 4.08
N ALA A 195 20.46 0.29 4.90
CA ALA A 195 19.11 -0.03 4.45
C ALA A 195 18.43 1.22 3.92
N ARG A 196 17.40 1.03 3.10
CA ARG A 196 16.54 2.12 2.62
C ARG A 196 15.09 1.87 2.96
N VAL A 197 14.36 2.96 3.22
CA VAL A 197 12.93 2.95 3.56
C VAL A 197 12.22 3.97 2.71
N ARG A 198 11.05 3.65 2.21
CA ARG A 198 10.11 4.62 1.63
C ARG A 198 8.72 4.46 2.22
N VAL A 199 7.85 5.45 1.97
CA VAL A 199 6.50 5.51 2.49
C VAL A 199 5.50 5.56 1.35
N LYS A 200 4.36 4.89 1.55
CA LYS A 200 3.19 4.93 0.68
C LYS A 200 1.96 5.18 1.53
N PHE A 201 1.21 6.23 1.21
CA PHE A 201 -0.11 6.49 1.77
C PHE A 201 -1.18 5.98 0.84
N ASN A 202 -2.24 5.39 1.39
CA ASN A 202 -3.41 4.95 0.62
C ASN A 202 -4.67 5.56 1.22
N THR A 203 -5.56 6.02 0.32
CA THR A 203 -6.86 6.61 0.69
C THR A 203 -7.94 6.13 -0.27
N TYR A 204 -9.19 6.13 0.17
CA TYR A 204 -10.35 5.79 -0.66
C TYR A 204 -10.95 7.00 -1.38
N VAL A 205 -10.57 8.20 -0.94
CA VAL A 205 -10.97 9.47 -1.56
C VAL A 205 -9.71 10.19 -1.97
N LYS A 206 -9.72 10.85 -3.11
CA LYS A 206 -8.58 11.64 -3.58
C LYS A 206 -8.22 12.73 -2.58
N VAL A 207 -6.93 12.84 -2.27
CA VAL A 207 -6.36 13.83 -1.36
C VAL A 207 -5.33 14.67 -2.11
N GLN A 208 -5.15 15.94 -1.73
CA GLN A 208 -4.10 16.75 -2.33
C GLN A 208 -2.72 16.23 -1.96
N LEU A 209 -1.84 16.06 -2.95
CA LEU A 209 -0.46 15.60 -2.74
C LEU A 209 0.32 16.46 -1.74
N SER A 210 0.06 17.78 -1.70
CA SER A 210 0.67 18.69 -0.75
C SER A 210 0.44 18.29 0.71
N ASN A 211 -0.64 17.60 1.01
CA ASN A 211 -0.94 17.14 2.37
C ASN A 211 0.12 16.16 2.88
N PHE A 212 0.59 15.24 2.03
CA PHE A 212 1.57 14.22 2.47
C PHE A 212 3.00 14.74 2.56
N SER A 213 3.33 15.82 1.86
CA SER A 213 4.63 16.48 1.98
C SER A 213 4.87 17.10 3.36
N SER A 214 3.79 17.35 4.11
CA SER A 214 3.83 17.91 5.45
C SER A 214 3.84 16.84 6.55
N VAL A 215 4.08 15.58 6.20
CA VAL A 215 4.20 14.48 7.17
C VAL A 215 5.67 14.27 7.49
N GLY A 216 6.05 14.52 8.73
CA GLY A 216 7.39 14.21 9.25
C GLY A 216 7.44 12.80 9.82
N PHE A 217 8.54 12.08 9.59
CA PHE A 217 8.78 10.78 10.19
C PHE A 217 10.00 10.81 11.09
N SER A 218 9.92 10.15 12.24
CA SER A 218 11.03 9.98 13.18
C SER A 218 10.94 8.62 13.87
N ALA A 219 12.03 8.21 14.52
CA ALA A 219 11.91 7.15 15.52
C ALA A 219 11.00 7.61 16.65
N ALA A 220 10.16 6.72 17.18
CA ALA A 220 9.41 6.99 18.41
C ALA A 220 10.37 7.16 19.61
N ASN A 221 11.47 6.38 19.62
CA ASN A 221 12.62 6.58 20.48
C ASN A 221 13.85 6.95 19.61
N PRO A 222 14.41 8.16 19.71
CA PRO A 222 15.52 8.62 18.86
C PRO A 222 16.76 7.74 18.89
N ALA A 223 17.03 7.01 19.97
CA ALA A 223 18.15 6.08 20.07
C ALA A 223 18.00 4.83 19.19
N GLU A 224 16.80 4.54 18.72
CA GLU A 224 16.52 3.37 17.86
C GLU A 224 16.90 3.58 16.39
N ILE A 225 17.19 4.83 15.98
CA ILE A 225 17.78 5.16 14.68
C ILE A 225 19.14 5.81 14.93
N PRO A 226 20.24 5.06 14.83
CA PRO A 226 21.59 5.59 15.06
C PRO A 226 21.97 6.67 14.06
N SER A 227 22.84 7.60 14.46
CA SER A 227 23.41 8.64 13.57
C SER A 227 24.75 8.25 12.97
N SER A 228 25.38 7.17 13.45
CA SER A 228 26.64 6.66 12.91
C SER A 228 26.73 5.15 12.98
N ALA A 229 27.54 4.58 12.10
CA ALA A 229 27.87 3.16 12.09
C ALA A 229 29.38 2.96 11.87
N VAL A 230 29.92 1.96 12.52
CA VAL A 230 31.32 1.57 12.39
C VAL A 230 31.40 0.10 11.96
N TYR A 231 32.07 -0.15 10.85
CA TYR A 231 32.44 -1.48 10.41
C TYR A 231 33.87 -1.79 10.82
N ASN A 232 34.09 -2.82 11.62
CA ASN A 232 35.43 -3.32 11.90
C ASN A 232 35.87 -4.24 10.75
N ALA A 233 36.79 -3.77 9.92
CA ALA A 233 37.22 -4.50 8.74
C ALA A 233 38.02 -5.79 9.07
N ALA A 234 38.67 -5.86 10.24
CA ALA A 234 39.37 -7.04 10.68
C ALA A 234 38.41 -8.19 11.08
N THR A 235 37.29 -7.86 11.75
CA THR A 235 36.35 -8.88 12.25
C THR A 235 35.11 -9.05 11.36
N GLY A 236 34.81 -8.07 10.52
CA GLY A 236 33.59 -8.07 9.69
C GLY A 236 32.32 -7.71 10.47
N THR A 237 32.43 -7.05 11.61
CA THR A 237 31.29 -6.74 12.50
C THR A 237 30.89 -5.27 12.43
N TRP A 238 29.59 -4.99 12.54
CA TRP A 238 29.02 -3.65 12.65
C TRP A 238 28.73 -3.28 14.09
N SER A 239 28.94 -2.02 14.42
CA SER A 239 28.43 -1.36 15.61
C SER A 239 27.81 -0.01 15.24
N THR A 240 26.80 0.42 15.98
CA THR A 240 26.09 1.68 15.73
C THR A 240 26.07 2.53 16.99
N SER A 241 26.01 3.86 16.81
CA SER A 241 25.98 4.81 17.92
C SER A 241 25.28 6.11 17.55
N GLY A 242 25.03 6.93 18.58
CA GLY A 242 24.36 8.22 18.42
C GLY A 242 22.84 8.10 18.20
N THR A 243 22.22 9.26 18.00
CA THR A 243 20.77 9.40 17.78
C THR A 243 20.53 10.15 16.47
N GLY A 244 19.93 9.50 15.48
CA GLY A 244 19.63 10.06 14.17
C GLY A 244 18.24 10.69 14.11
N GLY A 245 17.26 9.96 14.48
CA GLY A 245 15.89 10.40 14.80
C GLY A 245 14.95 10.69 13.64
N SER A 246 15.32 11.35 12.57
CA SER A 246 14.39 11.75 11.49
C SER A 246 14.61 10.99 10.18
N LEU A 247 13.51 10.73 9.47
CA LEU A 247 13.50 10.13 8.14
C LEU A 247 12.95 11.14 7.13
N GLY A 248 13.71 11.40 6.05
CA GLY A 248 13.32 12.32 4.98
C GLY A 248 12.87 11.57 3.74
N PHE A 249 11.70 11.93 3.20
CA PHE A 249 11.09 11.28 2.04
C PHE A 249 10.92 12.19 0.82
N GLY A 250 11.60 13.33 0.78
CA GLY A 250 11.56 14.29 -0.31
C GLY A 250 10.38 15.26 -0.25
N GLY A 251 10.45 16.30 -1.09
CA GLY A 251 9.45 17.38 -1.10
C GLY A 251 8.17 17.04 -1.87
N SER A 252 7.14 17.88 -1.69
CA SER A 252 5.76 17.67 -2.13
C SER A 252 5.54 17.48 -3.63
N SER A 253 6.35 18.11 -4.46
CA SER A 253 6.10 18.18 -5.90
C SER A 253 6.46 16.91 -6.67
N ALA A 254 7.07 15.94 -6.02
CA ALA A 254 7.57 14.73 -6.65
C ALA A 254 6.90 13.43 -6.18
N TRP A 255 5.92 13.50 -5.25
CA TRP A 255 5.15 12.33 -4.85
C TRP A 255 4.34 11.80 -6.03
N THR A 256 4.35 10.48 -6.21
CA THR A 256 3.62 9.82 -7.30
C THR A 256 2.25 9.41 -6.83
N GLU A 257 1.21 9.93 -7.50
CA GLU A 257 -0.18 9.49 -7.33
C GLU A 257 -0.49 8.36 -8.30
N SER A 258 -1.20 7.35 -7.85
CA SER A 258 -1.70 6.26 -8.67
C SER A 258 -3.06 5.77 -8.16
N GLY A 259 -3.83 5.12 -9.05
CA GLY A 259 -5.14 4.56 -8.74
C GLY A 259 -6.30 5.47 -9.15
N SER A 260 -7.49 4.88 -9.23
CA SER A 260 -8.74 5.57 -9.61
C SER A 260 -9.90 5.25 -8.67
N VAL A 261 -9.75 4.23 -7.85
CA VAL A 261 -10.74 3.72 -6.90
C VAL A 261 -10.21 3.86 -5.47
N THR A 262 -9.01 3.38 -5.25
CA THR A 262 -8.15 3.70 -4.12
C THR A 262 -6.97 4.49 -4.64
N TYR A 263 -6.61 5.56 -3.96
CA TYR A 263 -5.54 6.45 -4.33
C TYR A 263 -4.31 6.14 -3.51
N SER A 264 -3.20 5.95 -4.18
CA SER A 264 -1.90 5.68 -3.56
C SER A 264 -0.94 6.84 -3.82
N TYR A 265 -0.22 7.25 -2.80
CA TYR A 265 0.74 8.35 -2.83
C TYR A 265 2.08 7.83 -2.33
N THR A 266 3.03 7.66 -3.25
CA THR A 266 4.34 7.08 -2.93
C THR A 266 5.40 8.17 -2.85
N SER A 267 6.26 8.11 -1.84
CA SER A 267 7.34 9.07 -1.64
C SER A 267 8.33 9.06 -2.82
N PRO A 268 8.82 10.25 -3.25
CA PRO A 268 9.72 10.37 -4.39
C PRO A 268 11.11 9.80 -4.12
N SER A 269 11.52 9.71 -2.86
CA SER A 269 12.84 9.26 -2.46
C SER A 269 12.77 8.25 -1.33
N TYR A 270 13.88 7.54 -1.16
CA TYR A 270 14.13 6.71 0.00
C TYR A 270 14.83 7.52 1.10
N SER A 271 14.50 7.21 2.34
CA SER A 271 15.34 7.53 3.49
C SER A 271 16.30 6.38 3.76
N TYR A 272 17.56 6.70 4.01
CA TYR A 272 18.58 5.70 4.31
C TYR A 272 18.83 5.63 5.80
N ILE A 273 18.99 4.42 6.32
CA ILE A 273 19.23 4.14 7.74
C ILE A 273 20.35 3.12 7.92
N PHE A 274 21.05 3.18 9.03
CA PHE A 274 22.10 2.21 9.34
C PHE A 274 21.53 0.83 9.70
N PRO A 275 22.29 -0.26 9.45
CA PRO A 275 21.94 -1.58 9.94
C PRO A 275 21.71 -1.57 11.45
N GLY A 276 20.71 -2.31 11.92
CA GLY A 276 20.33 -2.35 13.33
C GLY A 276 19.34 -1.27 13.75
N SER A 277 18.95 -0.32 12.87
CA SER A 277 17.86 0.62 13.17
C SER A 277 16.53 -0.11 13.35
N ASN A 278 15.80 0.24 14.40
CA ASN A 278 14.44 -0.28 14.61
C ASN A 278 13.45 0.45 13.68
N ILE A 279 12.97 -0.25 12.65
CA ILE A 279 12.01 0.27 11.67
C ILE A 279 10.55 -0.07 12.01
N THR A 280 10.32 -0.72 13.14
CA THR A 280 8.98 -1.10 13.61
C THR A 280 8.41 -0.14 14.64
N ASN A 281 9.20 0.80 15.14
CA ASN A 281 8.80 1.76 16.18
C ASN A 281 9.03 3.20 15.67
N LEU A 282 8.11 3.66 14.81
CA LEU A 282 8.22 4.98 14.17
C LEU A 282 7.02 5.85 14.54
N LYS A 283 7.23 7.16 14.41
CA LYS A 283 6.22 8.19 14.62
C LYS A 283 6.11 9.05 13.37
N ALA A 284 4.91 9.09 12.77
CA ALA A 284 4.54 10.05 11.77
C ALA A 284 3.82 11.24 12.43
N THR A 285 4.24 12.46 12.13
CA THR A 285 3.62 13.70 12.63
C THR A 285 3.02 14.45 11.45
N PHE A 286 1.74 14.80 11.56
CA PHE A 286 0.96 15.44 10.51
C PHE A 286 0.90 16.95 10.75
N SER A 287 1.23 17.73 9.72
CA SER A 287 1.11 19.18 9.71
C SER A 287 0.32 19.60 8.47
N ASN A 288 -0.77 20.36 8.67
CA ASN A 288 -1.67 20.82 7.59
C ASN A 288 -2.23 19.69 6.71
N VAL A 289 -2.50 18.54 7.30
CA VAL A 289 -3.07 17.37 6.63
C VAL A 289 -4.56 17.27 6.92
N THR A 290 -5.37 17.15 5.87
CA THR A 290 -6.80 16.84 5.97
C THR A 290 -7.08 15.56 5.17
N ILE A 291 -7.70 14.58 5.81
CA ILE A 291 -8.10 13.30 5.20
C ILE A 291 -9.57 13.06 5.56
N TYR A 292 -10.43 12.79 4.56
CA TYR A 292 -11.86 12.53 4.75
C TYR A 292 -12.58 13.64 5.51
N THR A 293 -12.23 14.90 5.23
CA THR A 293 -12.69 16.10 5.93
C THR A 293 -12.17 16.29 7.35
N GLU A 294 -11.46 15.32 7.89
CA GLU A 294 -10.90 15.39 9.23
C GLU A 294 -9.52 16.06 9.23
N ASN A 295 -9.37 17.07 10.06
CA ASN A 295 -8.10 17.79 10.22
C ASN A 295 -7.18 16.98 11.14
N LEU A 296 -6.02 16.56 10.61
CA LEU A 296 -4.99 15.83 11.34
C LEU A 296 -3.84 16.73 11.81
N ASN A 297 -3.94 18.05 11.67
CA ASN A 297 -2.89 18.98 12.07
C ASN A 297 -2.51 18.80 13.55
N GLY A 298 -1.22 18.64 13.82
CA GLY A 298 -0.69 18.37 15.15
C GLY A 298 -0.95 16.96 15.68
N LYS A 299 -1.66 16.11 14.94
CA LYS A 299 -1.80 14.70 15.30
C LYS A 299 -0.53 13.93 14.97
N SER A 300 -0.31 12.84 15.71
CA SER A 300 0.76 11.91 15.41
C SER A 300 0.24 10.48 15.40
N LEU A 301 0.79 9.70 14.49
CA LEU A 301 0.61 8.27 14.38
C LEU A 301 1.90 7.62 14.89
N THR A 302 1.87 7.03 16.08
CA THR A 302 2.95 6.20 16.57
C THR A 302 2.53 4.75 16.39
N PHE A 303 3.36 3.97 15.72
CA PHE A 303 3.14 2.54 15.56
C PHE A 303 4.33 1.75 16.10
N ALA A 304 4.02 0.64 16.77
CA ALA A 304 4.98 -0.25 17.40
C ALA A 304 4.73 -1.68 16.91
N LEU A 305 5.10 -1.95 15.66
CA LEU A 305 4.85 -3.24 15.02
C LEU A 305 5.63 -4.36 15.74
N ASN A 306 4.95 -5.42 16.14
CA ASN A 306 5.54 -6.56 16.83
C ASN A 306 5.65 -7.81 15.96
N PRO A 307 6.69 -8.63 16.15
CA PRO A 307 7.90 -8.39 16.95
C PRO A 307 8.81 -7.33 16.32
N VAL A 308 9.69 -6.74 17.13
CA VAL A 308 10.67 -5.74 16.67
C VAL A 308 11.51 -6.28 15.51
N LEU A 309 11.71 -5.46 14.49
CA LEU A 309 12.55 -5.77 13.34
C LEU A 309 13.64 -4.70 13.20
N ALA A 310 14.87 -5.13 13.32
CA ALA A 310 16.03 -4.31 12.98
C ALA A 310 16.27 -4.33 11.46
N SER A 311 16.64 -3.17 10.90
CA SER A 311 17.06 -3.08 9.51
C SER A 311 18.35 -3.85 9.27
N VAL A 312 18.49 -4.44 8.10
CA VAL A 312 19.74 -5.12 7.67
C VAL A 312 20.42 -4.32 6.56
N ALA A 313 21.73 -4.42 6.48
CA ALA A 313 22.49 -3.85 5.37
C ALA A 313 21.90 -4.34 4.03
N ASN A 314 21.87 -3.47 3.02
CA ASN A 314 21.27 -3.76 1.72
C ASN A 314 19.76 -4.10 1.75
N GLY A 315 19.06 -3.88 2.86
CA GLY A 315 17.61 -4.06 2.96
C GLY A 315 16.84 -2.91 2.32
N SER A 316 15.71 -3.20 1.69
CA SER A 316 14.77 -2.20 1.16
C SER A 316 13.39 -2.44 1.73
N TYR A 317 12.78 -1.41 2.31
CA TYR A 317 11.52 -1.50 3.06
C TYR A 317 10.51 -0.49 2.57
N LEU A 318 9.24 -0.89 2.60
CA LEU A 318 8.10 -0.03 2.34
C LEU A 318 7.19 0.01 3.58
N ILE A 319 6.95 1.21 4.09
CA ILE A 319 5.91 1.49 5.07
C ILE A 319 4.67 1.93 4.29
N SER A 320 3.61 1.13 4.34
CA SER A 320 2.33 1.48 3.73
C SER A 320 1.33 1.83 4.82
N ILE A 321 0.70 3.00 4.71
CA ILE A 321 -0.29 3.50 5.65
C ILE A 321 -1.59 3.72 4.89
N THR A 322 -2.59 2.87 5.15
CA THR A 322 -3.93 3.01 4.58
C THR A 322 -4.84 3.67 5.60
N PHE A 323 -5.46 4.77 5.20
CA PHE A 323 -6.41 5.46 6.05
C PHE A 323 -7.82 4.93 5.83
N HIS A 324 -8.46 4.54 6.92
CA HIS A 324 -9.84 4.12 7.01
C HIS A 324 -10.66 5.14 7.79
N TYR A 325 -11.98 5.14 7.59
CA TYR A 325 -12.90 5.88 8.45
C TYR A 325 -13.70 4.92 9.33
N ASN A 326 -13.89 5.29 10.58
CA ASN A 326 -14.50 4.43 11.60
C ASN A 326 -16.03 4.47 11.50
N PHE A 327 -16.58 4.05 10.35
CA PHE A 327 -18.01 3.91 10.14
C PHE A 327 -18.64 2.90 11.09
N LEU A 328 -19.93 3.00 11.27
CA LEU A 328 -20.73 2.06 12.06
C LEU A 328 -21.30 0.95 11.18
N TYR A 329 -21.18 -0.27 11.65
CA TYR A 329 -21.64 -1.48 10.97
C TYR A 329 -22.62 -2.27 11.82
N LEU A 330 -23.56 -2.94 11.16
CA LEU A 330 -24.36 -4.01 11.75
C LEU A 330 -23.59 -5.32 11.64
N MET A 331 -23.52 -6.07 12.73
CA MET A 331 -22.74 -7.30 12.85
C MET A 331 -23.64 -8.54 12.74
N THR A 332 -23.00 -9.70 12.54
CA THR A 332 -23.66 -11.02 12.44
C THR A 332 -24.50 -11.38 13.67
N ASP A 333 -24.27 -10.79 14.81
CA ASP A 333 -25.00 -11.01 16.06
C ASP A 333 -26.15 -10.02 16.29
N GLY A 334 -26.36 -9.09 15.36
CA GLY A 334 -27.36 -8.03 15.46
C GLY A 334 -26.95 -6.83 16.30
N THR A 335 -25.72 -6.81 16.83
CA THR A 335 -25.14 -5.61 17.46
C THR A 335 -24.58 -4.66 16.41
N THR A 336 -24.38 -3.40 16.80
CA THR A 336 -23.62 -2.45 15.98
C THR A 336 -22.21 -2.28 16.56
N GLY A 337 -21.26 -1.93 15.69
CA GLY A 337 -19.88 -1.65 16.09
C GLY A 337 -19.15 -0.85 15.02
N LEU A 338 -18.08 -0.19 15.43
CA LEU A 338 -17.25 0.63 14.56
C LEU A 338 -16.37 -0.24 13.65
N PHE A 339 -15.83 0.36 12.57
CA PHE A 339 -14.85 -0.32 11.68
C PHE A 339 -13.73 -1.00 12.48
N SER A 340 -13.17 -0.32 13.47
CA SER A 340 -12.09 -0.87 14.32
C SER A 340 -12.48 -2.12 15.14
N GLU A 341 -13.78 -2.39 15.30
CA GLU A 341 -14.26 -3.61 15.95
C GLU A 341 -14.46 -4.77 14.98
N THR A 342 -14.46 -4.49 13.67
CA THR A 342 -14.63 -5.49 12.63
C THR A 342 -13.35 -6.28 12.39
N THR A 343 -13.48 -7.48 11.82
CA THR A 343 -12.34 -8.29 11.37
C THR A 343 -11.48 -7.59 10.32
N PHE A 344 -11.97 -6.56 9.66
CA PHE A 344 -11.25 -5.75 8.68
C PHE A 344 -10.47 -4.60 9.34
N GLY A 345 -10.87 -4.14 10.50
CA GLY A 345 -10.24 -3.06 11.25
C GLY A 345 -9.43 -3.53 12.47
N GLY A 346 -9.08 -4.82 12.51
CA GLY A 346 -8.28 -5.43 13.59
C GLY A 346 -9.09 -6.01 14.74
N GLY A 347 -10.43 -5.89 14.73
CA GLY A 347 -11.33 -6.48 15.70
C GLY A 347 -11.74 -7.91 15.37
N THR A 348 -12.81 -8.38 15.97
CA THR A 348 -13.27 -9.79 15.88
C THR A 348 -14.67 -9.96 15.32
N LYS A 349 -15.44 -8.87 15.21
CA LYS A 349 -16.82 -8.90 14.75
C LYS A 349 -16.92 -8.95 13.23
N THR A 350 -17.86 -9.72 12.69
CA THR A 350 -18.09 -9.83 11.26
C THR A 350 -19.21 -8.87 10.85
N PRO A 351 -18.94 -7.84 10.02
CA PRO A 351 -19.96 -6.92 9.55
C PRO A 351 -20.82 -7.56 8.45
N ILE A 352 -22.11 -7.20 8.40
CA ILE A 352 -23.07 -7.64 7.37
C ILE A 352 -23.75 -6.49 6.66
N ALA A 353 -23.75 -5.30 7.26
CA ALA A 353 -24.37 -4.12 6.68
C ALA A 353 -23.71 -2.84 7.21
N VAL A 354 -23.81 -1.76 6.42
CA VAL A 354 -23.45 -0.39 6.83
C VAL A 354 -24.66 0.23 7.52
N VAL A 355 -24.49 0.80 8.71
CA VAL A 355 -25.57 1.47 9.43
C VAL A 355 -25.90 2.79 8.75
N ALA A 356 -27.11 2.89 8.21
CA ALA A 356 -27.63 4.10 7.55
C ALA A 356 -28.19 5.10 8.57
N SER A 357 -28.85 4.59 9.64
CA SER A 357 -29.41 5.41 10.71
C SER A 357 -29.51 4.61 12.00
N GLN A 358 -28.86 5.08 13.05
CA GLN A 358 -28.97 4.47 14.39
C GLN A 358 -30.36 4.71 15.00
N SER A 359 -30.90 5.93 14.87
CA SER A 359 -32.20 6.30 15.46
C SER A 359 -33.36 5.52 14.82
N LYS A 360 -33.24 5.16 13.54
CA LYS A 360 -34.22 4.34 12.82
C LYS A 360 -33.86 2.85 12.84
N ARG A 361 -32.71 2.46 13.43
CA ARG A 361 -32.19 1.09 13.43
C ARG A 361 -32.14 0.51 12.01
N LEU A 362 -31.62 1.29 11.08
CA LEU A 362 -31.63 1.00 9.64
C LEU A 362 -30.22 0.74 9.15
N ALA A 363 -30.02 -0.33 8.39
CA ALA A 363 -28.73 -0.67 7.80
C ALA A 363 -28.88 -1.18 6.35
N ALA A 364 -27.89 -0.90 5.49
CA ALA A 364 -27.82 -1.32 4.10
C ALA A 364 -26.88 -2.51 3.96
N ALA A 365 -27.29 -3.56 3.28
CA ALA A 365 -26.50 -4.77 3.02
C ALA A 365 -25.13 -4.43 2.38
N LEU A 366 -24.07 -5.17 2.73
CA LEU A 366 -22.73 -4.95 2.15
C LEU A 366 -22.68 -5.20 0.65
N ASN A 367 -23.50 -6.12 0.15
CA ASN A 367 -23.52 -6.52 -1.26
C ASN A 367 -24.90 -6.33 -1.87
N ASN A 368 -24.95 -6.17 -3.19
CA ASN A 368 -26.20 -6.21 -3.93
C ASN A 368 -26.80 -7.62 -3.89
N ALA A 369 -28.11 -7.73 -3.79
CA ALA A 369 -28.83 -8.98 -4.01
C ALA A 369 -28.90 -9.32 -5.52
N SER A 370 -28.87 -8.29 -6.37
CA SER A 370 -28.77 -8.41 -7.83
C SER A 370 -28.17 -7.13 -8.41
N SER A 371 -27.41 -7.27 -9.48
CA SER A 371 -26.90 -6.12 -10.25
C SER A 371 -28.00 -5.40 -11.04
N PHE A 372 -29.09 -6.08 -11.33
CA PHE A 372 -30.25 -5.51 -12.00
C PHE A 372 -31.52 -6.34 -11.72
N ALA A 373 -32.62 -5.68 -11.40
CA ALA A 373 -33.98 -6.22 -11.44
C ALA A 373 -34.99 -5.12 -11.76
N TYR A 374 -36.06 -5.49 -12.42
CA TYR A 374 -37.16 -4.58 -12.67
C TYR A 374 -37.99 -4.37 -11.39
N PHE A 375 -38.50 -3.15 -11.19
CA PHE A 375 -39.43 -2.83 -10.12
C PHE A 375 -40.69 -3.72 -10.20
N SER A 376 -41.29 -3.81 -11.38
CA SER A 376 -42.45 -4.63 -11.66
C SER A 376 -42.45 -5.12 -13.12
N ASN A 377 -42.94 -6.33 -13.34
CA ASN A 377 -43.22 -6.89 -14.67
C ASN A 377 -44.70 -6.86 -15.01
N THR A 378 -45.54 -6.24 -14.19
CA THR A 378 -46.96 -6.09 -14.47
C THR A 378 -47.24 -4.83 -15.30
N SER A 379 -48.19 -4.93 -16.21
CA SER A 379 -48.71 -3.72 -16.84
C SER A 379 -49.28 -2.78 -15.80
N TYR A 380 -49.08 -1.55 -16.08
CA TYR A 380 -49.38 -0.36 -15.31
C TYR A 380 -50.77 -0.33 -14.73
N GLY A 381 -50.92 0.11 -13.51
CA GLY A 381 -52.18 0.52 -12.95
C GLY A 381 -52.83 -0.34 -11.86
N THR A 382 -52.33 -1.56 -11.56
CA THR A 382 -53.09 -2.46 -10.68
C THR A 382 -52.50 -2.69 -9.28
N THR A 383 -51.21 -2.38 -9.05
CA THR A 383 -50.55 -2.73 -7.76
C THR A 383 -49.42 -1.80 -7.36
N HIS A 384 -49.68 -0.48 -7.40
CA HIS A 384 -48.73 0.51 -6.88
C HIS A 384 -48.58 0.44 -5.36
N ASN A 385 -47.67 1.25 -4.85
CA ASN A 385 -47.61 1.52 -3.42
C ASN A 385 -48.89 2.21 -2.94
N SER A 386 -49.27 1.95 -1.70
CA SER A 386 -50.39 2.61 -1.04
C SER A 386 -50.20 4.12 -0.82
N SER A 387 -48.93 4.58 -0.88
CA SER A 387 -48.56 6.00 -0.88
C SER A 387 -47.46 6.26 -1.89
N GLN A 388 -47.40 7.47 -2.43
CA GLN A 388 -46.42 7.91 -3.42
C GLN A 388 -45.79 9.22 -2.98
N ILE A 389 -44.56 9.49 -3.42
CA ILE A 389 -43.96 10.81 -3.26
C ILE A 389 -44.71 11.79 -4.17
N PRO A 390 -45.17 12.94 -3.69
CA PRO A 390 -45.85 13.94 -4.52
C PRO A 390 -44.94 14.35 -5.71
N GLU A 391 -45.53 14.51 -6.90
CA GLU A 391 -44.79 15.09 -8.02
C GLU A 391 -44.30 16.49 -7.65
N PRO A 392 -43.00 16.79 -7.86
CA PRO A 392 -42.52 18.15 -7.72
C PRO A 392 -43.18 19.01 -8.81
N GLY A 393 -43.63 20.20 -8.48
CA GLY A 393 -43.94 21.20 -9.49
C GLY A 393 -42.69 21.43 -10.38
N TRP A 394 -42.91 21.76 -11.66
CA TRP A 394 -41.88 21.88 -12.71
C TRP A 394 -40.64 22.72 -12.34
N TYR A 395 -40.62 23.41 -11.21
CA TYR A 395 -39.54 24.27 -10.72
C TYR A 395 -39.22 24.07 -9.23
N GLN A 396 -39.78 23.08 -8.58
CA GLN A 396 -39.49 22.80 -7.16
C GLN A 396 -38.80 21.44 -7.04
N GLY A 397 -37.53 21.45 -6.70
CA GLY A 397 -36.79 20.21 -6.43
C GLY A 397 -37.31 19.48 -5.18
N PHE A 398 -37.13 18.17 -5.11
CA PHE A 398 -37.29 17.43 -3.87
C PHE A 398 -36.18 17.86 -2.91
N ASN A 399 -36.57 18.28 -1.72
CA ASN A 399 -35.63 18.56 -0.64
C ASN A 399 -35.55 17.38 0.33
N GLN A 400 -34.67 17.45 1.30
CA GLN A 400 -34.53 16.41 2.34
C GLN A 400 -35.88 16.15 3.03
N THR A 401 -36.66 17.18 3.27
CA THR A 401 -38.00 17.08 3.90
C THR A 401 -38.96 16.28 3.04
N SER A 402 -38.91 16.39 1.70
CA SER A 402 -39.74 15.60 0.80
C SER A 402 -39.41 14.12 0.86
N PHE A 403 -38.12 13.77 0.96
CA PHE A 403 -37.70 12.39 1.13
C PHE A 403 -38.03 11.84 2.52
N ASP A 404 -37.95 12.67 3.56
CA ASP A 404 -38.31 12.28 4.93
C ASP A 404 -39.82 12.20 5.13
N ALA A 405 -40.58 13.02 4.39
CA ALA A 405 -42.03 13.10 4.47
C ALA A 405 -42.74 12.06 3.59
N ASP A 406 -42.01 11.26 2.81
CA ASP A 406 -42.63 10.29 1.91
C ASP A 406 -43.43 9.21 2.69
N GLY A 407 -43.36 9.23 4.02
CA GLY A 407 -44.06 8.26 4.89
C GLY A 407 -43.79 6.81 4.50
N ALA A 408 -42.82 6.64 3.59
CA ALA A 408 -42.54 5.42 2.92
C ALA A 408 -41.50 4.66 3.74
N ASP A 409 -42.01 3.60 4.29
CA ASP A 409 -41.20 2.56 4.90
C ASP A 409 -41.01 1.47 3.84
N GLY A 410 -39.79 1.26 3.38
CA GLY A 410 -39.48 0.24 2.39
C GLY A 410 -39.89 -1.16 2.87
N TYR A 411 -39.82 -1.41 4.18
CA TYR A 411 -40.31 -2.64 4.78
C TYR A 411 -41.82 -2.81 4.53
N LYS A 412 -42.63 -1.77 4.80
CA LYS A 412 -44.06 -1.78 4.53
C LYS A 412 -44.35 -2.09 3.06
N PHE A 413 -43.69 -1.40 2.13
CA PHE A 413 -43.89 -1.62 0.69
C PHE A 413 -43.44 -3.01 0.23
N THR A 414 -42.52 -3.64 0.94
CA THR A 414 -41.98 -4.97 0.58
C THR A 414 -42.83 -6.10 1.21
N TRP A 415 -43.15 -5.99 2.49
CA TRP A 415 -43.64 -7.12 3.30
C TRP A 415 -45.08 -6.98 3.80
N GLU A 416 -45.72 -5.83 3.66
CA GLU A 416 -47.07 -5.65 4.15
C GLU A 416 -48.07 -5.47 3.00
N ALA A 417 -49.22 -6.15 3.09
CA ALA A 417 -50.29 -6.00 2.14
C ALA A 417 -50.82 -4.53 2.08
N ALA A 418 -50.87 -3.86 3.24
CA ALA A 418 -51.18 -2.46 3.34
C ALA A 418 -50.19 -1.50 2.63
N GLY A 419 -49.02 -1.99 2.24
CA GLY A 419 -48.03 -1.28 1.42
C GLY A 419 -48.38 -1.24 -0.07
N SER A 420 -49.35 -2.02 -0.53
CA SER A 420 -49.83 -2.06 -1.91
C SER A 420 -51.18 -1.35 -2.05
N ALA A 421 -51.41 -0.73 -3.20
CA ALA A 421 -52.65 0.03 -3.46
C ALA A 421 -53.91 -0.84 -3.42
N ASP A 422 -53.79 -2.15 -3.74
CA ASP A 422 -54.88 -3.12 -3.66
C ASP A 422 -55.13 -3.61 -2.22
N GLY A 423 -54.28 -3.26 -1.27
CA GLY A 423 -54.40 -3.63 0.14
C GLY A 423 -54.21 -5.14 0.42
N THR A 424 -53.84 -5.93 -0.58
CA THR A 424 -53.81 -7.41 -0.48
C THR A 424 -52.44 -8.01 -0.91
N THR A 425 -51.73 -7.39 -1.82
CA THR A 425 -50.48 -7.92 -2.37
C THR A 425 -49.29 -7.67 -1.45
N ILE A 426 -48.59 -8.74 -1.06
CA ILE A 426 -47.28 -8.66 -0.42
C ILE A 426 -46.23 -8.84 -1.52
N LYS A 427 -45.59 -7.73 -1.94
CA LYS A 427 -44.70 -7.73 -3.12
C LYS A 427 -43.50 -8.67 -3.00
N ALA A 428 -42.96 -8.87 -1.79
CA ALA A 428 -41.87 -9.81 -1.56
C ALA A 428 -42.24 -11.28 -1.86
N ASN A 429 -43.52 -11.62 -1.95
CA ASN A 429 -43.96 -12.98 -2.28
C ASN A 429 -44.19 -13.19 -3.78
N GLU A 430 -44.08 -12.12 -4.58
CA GLU A 430 -44.47 -12.12 -5.99
C GLU A 430 -43.26 -12.01 -6.92
N GLN A 431 -42.46 -13.08 -7.01
CA GLN A 431 -41.18 -13.08 -7.79
C GLN A 431 -41.36 -12.63 -9.24
N THR A 432 -42.40 -13.12 -9.92
CA THR A 432 -42.64 -12.81 -11.33
C THR A 432 -43.17 -11.38 -11.51
N LYS A 433 -44.03 -10.91 -10.61
CA LYS A 433 -44.66 -9.60 -10.74
C LYS A 433 -43.80 -8.47 -10.20
N TYR A 434 -43.07 -8.72 -9.08
CA TYR A 434 -42.28 -7.73 -8.37
C TYR A 434 -40.84 -8.25 -8.09
N PRO A 435 -40.06 -8.50 -9.13
CA PRO A 435 -38.75 -9.15 -8.98
C PRO A 435 -37.79 -8.39 -8.06
N ALA A 436 -37.80 -7.05 -8.04
CA ALA A 436 -36.94 -6.26 -7.16
C ALA A 436 -37.28 -6.47 -5.68
N PHE A 437 -38.57 -6.42 -5.33
CA PHE A 437 -39.04 -6.64 -3.96
C PHE A 437 -38.81 -8.08 -3.48
N TYR A 438 -39.05 -9.05 -4.35
CA TYR A 438 -38.73 -10.45 -4.07
C TYR A 438 -37.26 -10.64 -3.82
N THR A 439 -36.39 -10.15 -4.69
CA THR A 439 -34.95 -10.26 -4.61
C THR A 439 -34.40 -9.59 -3.33
N ALA A 440 -34.87 -8.39 -3.00
CA ALA A 440 -34.47 -7.72 -1.76
C ALA A 440 -34.98 -8.47 -0.51
N GLY A 441 -36.21 -8.95 -0.53
CA GLY A 441 -36.81 -9.65 0.61
C GLY A 441 -36.18 -11.00 0.93
N HIS A 442 -35.68 -11.69 -0.07
CA HIS A 442 -35.05 -13.00 0.05
C HIS A 442 -33.51 -12.96 0.07
N TYR A 443 -32.93 -11.78 0.29
CA TYR A 443 -31.50 -11.63 0.39
C TYR A 443 -30.92 -12.38 1.58
N VAL A 444 -29.78 -13.03 1.35
CA VAL A 444 -28.98 -13.70 2.37
C VAL A 444 -27.57 -13.10 2.32
N PRO A 445 -27.07 -12.53 3.43
CA PRO A 445 -25.70 -11.99 3.45
C PRO A 445 -24.67 -13.06 3.16
N THR A 446 -23.68 -12.73 2.33
CA THR A 446 -22.49 -13.58 2.14
C THR A 446 -21.60 -13.49 3.37
N LEU A 447 -21.38 -14.60 4.04
CA LEU A 447 -20.56 -14.66 5.25
C LEU A 447 -19.26 -15.43 5.01
N PRO A 448 -18.16 -15.10 5.72
CA PRO A 448 -16.96 -15.92 5.73
C PRO A 448 -17.25 -17.35 6.22
N ALA A 449 -16.45 -18.31 5.77
CA ALA A 449 -16.59 -19.71 6.18
C ALA A 449 -16.65 -19.87 7.71
N GLY A 450 -17.63 -20.64 8.19
CA GLY A 450 -17.84 -20.88 9.63
C GLY A 450 -18.50 -19.73 10.40
N LYS A 451 -18.93 -18.65 9.74
CA LYS A 451 -19.71 -17.59 10.36
C LYS A 451 -21.19 -17.76 10.03
N PHE A 452 -22.04 -17.40 10.99
CA PHE A 452 -23.49 -17.54 10.90
C PHE A 452 -24.15 -16.29 11.50
N LEU A 453 -25.38 -16.02 11.10
CA LEU A 453 -26.19 -15.01 11.78
C LEU A 453 -26.62 -15.54 13.14
N THR A 454 -26.50 -14.71 14.17
CA THR A 454 -26.84 -15.05 15.55
C THR A 454 -27.56 -13.88 16.23
N GLY A 455 -28.04 -14.08 17.46
CA GLY A 455 -28.65 -12.98 18.26
C GLY A 455 -29.89 -12.38 17.62
N SER A 456 -30.04 -11.06 17.76
CA SER A 456 -31.27 -10.34 17.36
C SER A 456 -31.48 -10.22 15.87
N ILE A 457 -30.49 -10.53 15.04
CA ILE A 457 -30.61 -10.42 13.57
C ILE A 457 -31.27 -11.66 12.95
N VAL A 458 -31.28 -12.79 13.65
CA VAL A 458 -31.88 -14.04 13.16
C VAL A 458 -33.38 -13.84 12.95
N GLY A 459 -33.87 -14.19 11.75
CA GLY A 459 -35.28 -14.06 11.38
C GLY A 459 -35.71 -12.65 10.98
N LYS A 460 -34.84 -11.65 11.06
CA LYS A 460 -35.12 -10.31 10.52
C LYS A 460 -35.23 -10.37 9.00
N LYS A 461 -36.13 -9.57 8.45
CA LYS A 461 -36.43 -9.54 7.01
C LYS A 461 -35.70 -8.38 6.35
N TRP A 462 -35.04 -8.66 5.24
CA TRP A 462 -34.51 -7.66 4.33
C TRP A 462 -35.64 -7.10 3.45
N PHE A 463 -35.46 -5.91 2.91
CA PHE A 463 -36.47 -5.25 2.10
C PHE A 463 -35.85 -4.29 1.08
N LEU A 464 -36.61 -3.92 0.06
CA LEU A 464 -36.24 -2.91 -0.92
C LEU A 464 -36.44 -1.52 -0.28
N PRO A 465 -35.37 -0.70 -0.13
CA PRO A 465 -35.44 0.55 0.60
C PRO A 465 -36.31 1.60 -0.13
N SER A 466 -36.91 2.49 0.62
CA SER A 466 -37.48 3.72 0.09
C SER A 466 -36.38 4.74 -0.27
N ALA A 467 -36.73 5.76 -1.04
CA ALA A 467 -35.83 6.86 -1.38
C ALA A 467 -35.31 7.58 -0.13
N GLY A 468 -36.20 7.82 0.87
CA GLY A 468 -35.81 8.44 2.13
C GLY A 468 -34.83 7.59 2.95
N GLU A 469 -34.95 6.26 2.92
CA GLU A 469 -34.02 5.36 3.59
C GLU A 469 -32.65 5.34 2.92
N ILE A 470 -32.61 5.43 1.59
CA ILE A 470 -31.33 5.58 0.88
C ILE A 470 -30.70 6.94 1.18
N ALA A 471 -31.47 8.02 1.22
CA ALA A 471 -30.98 9.33 1.63
C ALA A 471 -30.32 9.29 3.03
N LYS A 472 -30.91 8.52 3.96
CA LYS A 472 -30.30 8.30 5.29
C LYS A 472 -28.97 7.54 5.23
N LEU A 473 -28.80 6.61 4.29
CA LEU A 473 -27.50 5.97 4.09
C LEU A 473 -26.43 6.99 3.67
N TYR A 474 -26.75 7.86 2.71
CA TYR A 474 -25.77 8.84 2.20
C TYR A 474 -25.38 9.87 3.26
N THR A 475 -26.36 10.37 4.02
CA THR A 475 -26.09 11.28 5.13
C THR A 475 -25.41 10.57 6.31
N GLY A 476 -25.80 9.35 6.61
CA GLY A 476 -25.26 8.54 7.70
C GLY A 476 -23.78 8.19 7.54
N VAL A 477 -23.32 8.00 6.28
CA VAL A 477 -21.89 7.79 5.98
C VAL A 477 -21.15 9.09 5.63
N ARG A 478 -21.77 10.25 5.86
CA ARG A 478 -21.18 11.58 5.59
C ARG A 478 -20.79 11.79 4.12
N ALA A 479 -21.44 11.07 3.21
CA ALA A 479 -21.17 11.24 1.78
C ALA A 479 -21.71 12.57 1.27
N VAL A 480 -22.83 13.03 1.84
CA VAL A 480 -23.50 14.29 1.52
C VAL A 480 -24.07 14.92 2.79
N SER A 481 -24.23 16.24 2.81
CA SER A 481 -24.90 16.97 3.89
C SER A 481 -26.43 16.90 3.78
N GLY A 482 -26.93 16.61 2.59
CA GLY A 482 -28.36 16.45 2.29
C GLY A 482 -28.55 15.84 0.91
N VAL A 483 -29.79 15.39 0.66
CA VAL A 483 -30.21 14.88 -0.64
C VAL A 483 -31.35 15.75 -1.14
N GLY A 484 -31.21 16.29 -2.33
CA GLY A 484 -32.22 17.05 -3.02
C GLY A 484 -32.39 16.58 -4.44
N TYR A 485 -33.41 17.08 -5.07
CA TYR A 485 -33.71 16.80 -6.45
C TYR A 485 -33.90 18.10 -7.22
N GLU A 486 -33.07 18.34 -8.22
CA GLU A 486 -33.32 19.37 -9.21
C GLU A 486 -33.72 18.70 -10.52
N PRO A 487 -34.89 19.01 -11.06
CA PRO A 487 -35.34 18.39 -12.29
C PRO A 487 -34.51 18.92 -13.47
N GLN A 488 -33.48 18.22 -13.83
CA GLN A 488 -32.83 18.39 -15.12
C GLN A 488 -33.43 17.37 -16.07
N SER A 489 -34.23 17.81 -17.02
CA SER A 489 -34.72 16.94 -18.06
C SER A 489 -33.58 16.43 -18.93
N MET A 490 -33.31 15.15 -18.87
CA MET A 490 -32.32 14.48 -19.71
C MET A 490 -32.92 13.99 -21.04
N GLY A 491 -34.18 14.37 -21.35
CA GLY A 491 -34.92 13.87 -22.50
C GLY A 491 -35.57 12.50 -22.21
N GLY A 492 -36.69 12.18 -22.90
CA GLY A 492 -37.35 10.88 -22.74
C GLY A 492 -38.03 10.62 -21.41
N GLY A 493 -38.24 11.65 -20.57
CA GLY A 493 -38.89 11.50 -19.26
C GLY A 493 -37.96 11.04 -18.13
N MET A 494 -36.66 11.15 -18.32
CA MET A 494 -35.64 10.91 -17.27
C MET A 494 -35.25 12.21 -16.58
N TYR A 495 -35.09 12.14 -15.28
CA TYR A 495 -34.66 13.25 -14.43
C TYR A 495 -33.50 12.82 -13.55
N SER A 496 -32.53 13.71 -13.27
CA SER A 496 -31.39 13.40 -12.41
C SER A 496 -31.66 13.82 -10.97
N THR A 497 -31.10 13.07 -10.04
CA THR A 497 -31.06 13.40 -8.62
C THR A 497 -29.82 14.23 -8.32
N THR A 498 -29.97 15.37 -7.67
CA THR A 498 -28.85 16.19 -7.22
C THR A 498 -28.57 15.91 -5.74
N PHE A 499 -27.29 15.68 -5.43
CA PHE A 499 -26.82 15.57 -4.05
C PHE A 499 -26.24 16.92 -3.63
N TYR A 500 -26.69 17.43 -2.48
CA TYR A 500 -26.06 18.59 -1.86
C TYR A 500 -24.75 18.13 -1.20
N GLU A 501 -23.64 18.41 -1.87
CA GLU A 501 -22.32 18.18 -1.30
C GLU A 501 -22.04 19.23 -0.23
N ASP A 502 -21.52 18.79 0.90
CA ASP A 502 -20.82 19.70 1.79
C ASP A 502 -19.61 20.26 1.03
N HIS A 503 -19.38 21.58 1.08
CA HIS A 503 -18.33 22.29 0.35
C HIS A 503 -16.92 21.73 0.54
N ILE A 504 -16.76 20.74 1.38
CA ILE A 504 -15.51 20.11 1.78
C ILE A 504 -15.02 19.04 0.77
N LEU A 505 -15.89 18.55 -0.10
CA LEU A 505 -15.56 17.52 -1.10
C LEU A 505 -15.35 18.08 -2.52
N GLN A 506 -15.20 19.40 -2.67
CA GLN A 506 -15.12 20.15 -3.94
C GLN A 506 -14.04 19.72 -4.94
N TYR A 507 -13.20 18.74 -4.62
CA TYR A 507 -12.05 18.43 -5.47
C TYR A 507 -12.31 17.41 -6.59
N ASN A 508 -13.44 16.73 -6.58
CA ASN A 508 -13.77 15.79 -7.66
C ASN A 508 -15.30 15.64 -7.80
N PRO A 509 -15.91 15.98 -8.94
CA PRO A 509 -17.35 15.77 -9.19
C PRO A 509 -17.78 14.29 -9.12
N ALA A 510 -16.86 13.35 -9.09
CA ALA A 510 -17.12 11.94 -8.75
C ALA A 510 -16.92 11.63 -7.25
N ALA A 511 -16.62 12.62 -6.42
CA ALA A 511 -16.20 12.45 -5.02
C ALA A 511 -17.33 12.29 -3.98
N PRO A 512 -18.58 12.75 -4.15
CA PRO A 512 -19.62 12.50 -3.14
C PRO A 512 -19.78 11.02 -2.83
N LEU A 513 -19.51 10.19 -3.81
CA LEU A 513 -19.53 8.73 -3.64
C LEU A 513 -18.29 8.16 -2.95
N GLY A 514 -17.26 8.95 -2.73
CA GLY A 514 -16.01 8.45 -2.14
C GLY A 514 -16.18 7.92 -0.73
N MET A 515 -16.84 8.67 0.16
CA MET A 515 -17.14 8.24 1.53
C MET A 515 -18.13 7.07 1.53
N LEU A 516 -19.15 7.12 0.68
CA LEU A 516 -20.10 6.02 0.54
C LEU A 516 -19.39 4.74 0.08
N ARG A 517 -18.59 4.81 -0.98
CA ARG A 517 -17.82 3.67 -1.48
C ARG A 517 -16.89 3.12 -0.42
N MET A 518 -16.17 3.98 0.29
CA MET A 518 -15.26 3.59 1.36
C MET A 518 -15.99 2.82 2.47
N ALA A 519 -17.19 3.25 2.88
CA ALA A 519 -17.96 2.57 3.92
C ALA A 519 -18.23 1.09 3.59
N PHE A 520 -18.38 0.75 2.31
CA PHE A 520 -18.55 -0.64 1.86
C PHE A 520 -17.22 -1.33 1.58
N TRP A 521 -16.35 -0.73 0.79
CA TRP A 521 -15.11 -1.37 0.34
C TRP A 521 -14.15 -1.72 1.46
N GLN A 522 -14.03 -0.88 2.48
CA GLN A 522 -13.10 -1.15 3.59
C GLN A 522 -13.45 -2.39 4.41
N VAL A 523 -14.67 -2.93 4.25
CA VAL A 523 -15.14 -4.18 4.87
C VAL A 523 -15.45 -5.27 3.84
N GLY A 524 -14.90 -5.15 2.62
CA GLY A 524 -15.05 -6.15 1.57
C GLY A 524 -16.42 -6.18 0.89
N GLY A 525 -17.22 -5.14 1.07
CA GLY A 525 -18.52 -4.99 0.40
C GLY A 525 -18.41 -4.37 -1.00
N GLU A 526 -19.50 -4.38 -1.74
CA GLU A 526 -19.61 -3.78 -3.07
C GLU A 526 -20.02 -2.30 -2.99
N SER A 527 -19.49 -1.48 -3.92
CA SER A 527 -19.94 -0.09 -4.04
C SER A 527 -21.43 -0.03 -4.39
N PRO A 528 -22.23 0.75 -3.66
CA PRO A 528 -23.60 1.04 -4.08
C PRO A 528 -23.59 1.87 -5.36
N ASN A 529 -24.26 1.39 -6.39
CA ASN A 529 -24.44 2.11 -7.66
C ASN A 529 -25.88 1.90 -8.12
N ASP A 530 -26.53 2.95 -8.61
CA ASP A 530 -27.86 2.92 -9.23
C ASP A 530 -28.88 2.07 -8.46
N ILE A 531 -29.01 2.35 -7.15
CA ILE A 531 -29.87 1.57 -6.25
C ILE A 531 -31.33 1.84 -6.60
N LEU A 532 -32.07 0.81 -6.99
CA LEU A 532 -33.50 0.89 -7.17
C LEU A 532 -34.19 1.06 -5.81
N THR A 533 -35.17 1.98 -5.73
CA THR A 533 -35.96 2.21 -4.54
C THR A 533 -37.35 1.56 -4.63
N SER A 534 -37.98 1.35 -3.48
CA SER A 534 -39.39 0.95 -3.40
C SER A 534 -40.36 2.12 -3.63
N SER A 535 -39.88 3.36 -3.66
CA SER A 535 -40.70 4.56 -3.80
C SER A 535 -41.14 4.78 -5.23
N THR A 536 -42.36 5.27 -5.37
CA THR A 536 -42.95 5.74 -6.64
C THR A 536 -43.35 7.21 -6.53
N ILE A 537 -43.32 7.93 -7.64
CA ILE A 537 -43.60 9.37 -7.69
C ILE A 537 -44.84 9.64 -8.53
N GLY A 538 -45.71 10.48 -8.00
CA GLY A 538 -46.89 10.99 -8.71
C GLY A 538 -47.96 9.96 -9.05
N ASN A 539 -49.02 10.41 -9.69
CA ASN A 539 -50.14 9.53 -10.06
C ASN A 539 -49.81 8.59 -11.21
N SER A 540 -48.60 8.68 -11.72
CA SER A 540 -48.42 8.11 -13.00
C SER A 540 -47.14 7.45 -13.26
N TYR A 541 -46.29 6.99 -12.48
CA TYR A 541 -45.42 6.18 -13.35
C TYR A 541 -43.92 6.23 -13.20
N PHE A 542 -43.39 6.90 -12.19
CA PHE A 542 -41.96 6.92 -12.06
C PHE A 542 -41.48 6.03 -10.89
N THR A 543 -40.72 5.01 -11.21
CA THR A 543 -39.89 4.35 -10.21
C THR A 543 -38.61 5.19 -10.00
N MET A 544 -38.13 5.24 -8.80
CA MET A 544 -36.97 6.02 -8.43
C MET A 544 -35.78 5.08 -8.23
N SER A 545 -34.74 5.25 -9.02
CA SER A 545 -33.40 4.82 -8.64
C SER A 545 -32.62 6.02 -8.15
N LEU A 546 -31.55 5.82 -7.39
CA LEU A 546 -30.85 6.92 -6.74
C LEU A 546 -30.23 7.93 -7.70
N PHE A 547 -30.08 7.59 -8.95
CA PHE A 547 -29.51 8.44 -9.98
C PHE A 547 -30.50 8.75 -11.12
N ASN A 548 -31.58 8.01 -11.23
CA ASN A 548 -32.53 8.17 -12.35
C ASN A 548 -33.96 7.96 -11.89
N LEU A 549 -34.85 8.80 -12.36
CA LEU A 549 -36.29 8.54 -12.38
C LEU A 549 -36.58 7.80 -13.68
N GLN A 550 -37.14 6.62 -13.58
CA GLN A 550 -37.49 5.82 -14.75
C GLN A 550 -38.98 5.67 -14.86
N LYS A 551 -39.50 5.87 -16.08
CA LYS A 551 -40.92 5.67 -16.38
C LYS A 551 -41.15 4.17 -16.48
N ASP A 552 -42.21 3.67 -15.85
CA ASP A 552 -42.70 2.29 -15.89
C ASP A 552 -41.69 1.16 -16.13
N ASN A 553 -41.73 0.12 -15.36
CA ASN A 553 -40.82 -1.04 -15.49
C ASN A 553 -39.33 -0.68 -15.36
N GLY A 554 -39.01 0.47 -14.80
CA GLY A 554 -37.65 0.82 -14.50
C GLY A 554 -36.99 -0.25 -13.64
N GLY A 555 -35.72 -0.48 -13.87
CA GLY A 555 -34.89 -1.42 -13.11
C GLY A 555 -33.60 -0.76 -12.64
N GLY A 556 -32.97 -1.38 -11.69
CA GLY A 556 -31.70 -0.94 -11.14
C GLY A 556 -31.07 -2.03 -10.30
N SER A 557 -29.95 -1.72 -9.66
CA SER A 557 -29.32 -2.63 -8.73
C SER A 557 -30.14 -2.75 -7.43
N ILE A 558 -30.19 -3.94 -6.88
CA ILE A 558 -30.98 -4.23 -5.69
C ILE A 558 -30.05 -4.29 -4.49
N ARG A 559 -30.06 -3.22 -3.68
CA ARG A 559 -29.36 -3.13 -2.40
C ARG A 559 -30.37 -3.30 -1.26
N PRO A 560 -30.41 -4.47 -0.60
CA PRO A 560 -31.35 -4.67 0.50
C PRO A 560 -31.02 -3.84 1.73
N PHE A 561 -32.06 -3.42 2.44
CA PHE A 561 -31.96 -2.79 3.74
C PHE A 561 -32.62 -3.66 4.81
N ILE A 562 -32.31 -3.40 6.07
CA ILE A 562 -32.85 -4.14 7.21
C ILE A 562 -33.05 -3.23 8.41
N HIS A 563 -34.14 -3.47 9.16
CA HIS A 563 -34.33 -2.94 10.50
C HIS A 563 -33.78 -3.94 11.54
N TYR A 564 -32.75 -3.54 12.30
CA TYR A 564 -32.01 -4.39 13.25
C TYR A 564 -32.40 -4.19 14.72
#